data_256e9d7937aa8276b7d0fcc4c170e351
#
_entry.id   256e9d7937aa8276b7d0fcc4c170e351
#
_cell.length_a   1.000
_cell.length_b   1.000
_cell.length_c   1.000
_cell.angle_alpha   90.00
_cell.angle_beta   90.00
_cell.angle_gamma   90.00
#
_symmetry.space_group_name_H-M   'P 1'
#
loop_
_entity.id
_entity.type
_entity.pdbx_description
1 polymer ?
#
loop_
_entity_poly.entity_id
_entity_poly.type
_entity_poly.pdbx_seq_one_letter_code
_entity_poly.pdbx_strand_id
1 'polypeptide(L)'
;ITAETRLIIIDDLHFVDYNHRDGQAVANHLKGLANALPVTFMYIGVGLLERRFFTEGNDRGSKGLEVAQMARRTTRCPVAPFTLSTDAGFRAWVDLLAALQSQLLLADAPPDVLTRHARELFRRTQGRIGSLTGLLEHACHIAVTTGIENITTEVLSMSVADNASETSAAAVS
;
A
#
# COMPACT_ATOMS: atom_id res chain seq x y z
N ILE A 1 9.44 -6.56 -33.57
CA ILE A 1 9.54 -7.20 -32.25
C ILE A 1 8.11 -7.42 -31.80
N THR A 2 7.65 -8.66 -31.79
CA THR A 2 6.33 -9.03 -31.25
C THR A 2 6.51 -9.19 -29.73
N ALA A 3 5.93 -8.30 -28.93
CA ALA A 3 5.93 -8.44 -27.48
C ALA A 3 4.91 -9.52 -27.09
N GLU A 4 5.36 -10.61 -26.47
CA GLU A 4 4.48 -11.61 -25.88
C GLU A 4 4.00 -11.13 -24.49
N THR A 5 2.98 -10.29 -24.49
CA THR A 5 2.37 -9.79 -23.25
C THR A 5 1.63 -10.93 -22.54
N ARG A 6 1.98 -11.23 -21.29
CA ARG A 6 1.33 -12.24 -20.44
C ARG A 6 0.60 -11.63 -19.24
N LEU A 7 1.00 -10.45 -18.83
CA LEU A 7 0.45 -9.74 -17.68
C LEU A 7 0.22 -8.28 -18.04
N ILE A 8 -0.97 -7.77 -17.69
CA ILE A 8 -1.32 -6.35 -17.74
C ILE A 8 -1.64 -5.91 -16.31
N ILE A 9 -0.90 -4.93 -15.80
CA ILE A 9 -1.12 -4.34 -14.48
C ILE A 9 -1.80 -2.99 -14.68
N ILE A 10 -2.93 -2.80 -14.01
CA ILE A 10 -3.67 -1.55 -14.02
C ILE A 10 -3.70 -1.05 -12.58
N ASP A 11 -2.91 -0.02 -12.33
CA ASP A 11 -2.74 0.56 -11.01
C ASP A 11 -3.67 1.76 -10.78
N ASP A 12 -3.78 2.15 -9.52
CA ASP A 12 -4.51 3.34 -9.07
C ASP A 12 -6.01 3.39 -9.46
N LEU A 13 -6.63 2.24 -9.65
CA LEU A 13 -8.05 2.15 -10.00
C LEU A 13 -8.99 2.81 -8.98
N HIS A 14 -8.51 3.14 -7.81
CA HIS A 14 -9.28 3.83 -6.78
C HIS A 14 -9.55 5.32 -7.13
N PHE A 15 -8.87 5.91 -8.11
CA PHE A 15 -9.19 7.26 -8.61
C PHE A 15 -10.40 7.30 -9.52
N VAL A 16 -10.86 6.15 -10.02
CA VAL A 16 -12.08 6.07 -10.83
C VAL A 16 -13.31 6.07 -9.91
N ASP A 17 -14.21 7.01 -10.11
CA ASP A 17 -15.49 7.02 -9.39
C ASP A 17 -16.52 6.11 -10.06
N TYR A 18 -16.62 4.91 -9.55
CA TYR A 18 -17.53 3.86 -10.05
C TYR A 18 -19.02 4.11 -9.73
N ASN A 19 -19.36 5.15 -8.98
CA ASN A 19 -20.74 5.53 -8.74
C ASN A 19 -21.31 6.37 -9.91
N HIS A 20 -20.43 6.97 -10.72
CA HIS A 20 -20.82 7.69 -11.93
C HIS A 20 -20.84 6.79 -13.16
N ARG A 21 -21.66 7.19 -14.14
CA ARG A 21 -21.84 6.46 -15.41
C ARG A 21 -20.52 6.22 -16.15
N ASP A 22 -19.64 7.21 -16.17
CA ASP A 22 -18.35 7.13 -16.86
C ASP A 22 -17.41 6.13 -16.17
N GLY A 23 -17.37 6.11 -14.85
CA GLY A 23 -16.58 5.14 -14.10
C GLY A 23 -17.07 3.71 -14.27
N GLN A 24 -18.39 3.51 -14.36
CA GLN A 24 -18.98 2.22 -14.70
C GLN A 24 -18.63 1.79 -16.12
N ALA A 25 -18.62 2.72 -17.08
CA ALA A 25 -18.20 2.45 -18.46
C ALA A 25 -16.74 2.00 -18.52
N VAL A 26 -15.83 2.67 -17.77
CA VAL A 26 -14.42 2.26 -17.65
C VAL A 26 -14.30 0.85 -17.07
N ALA A 27 -14.99 0.56 -15.97
CA ALA A 27 -14.96 -0.77 -15.36
C ALA A 27 -15.43 -1.86 -16.33
N ASN A 28 -16.52 -1.61 -17.05
CA ASN A 28 -17.07 -2.56 -18.04
C ASN A 28 -16.12 -2.76 -19.22
N HIS A 29 -15.45 -1.70 -19.66
CA HIS A 29 -14.45 -1.78 -20.72
C HIS A 29 -13.24 -2.64 -20.30
N LEU A 30 -12.70 -2.42 -19.10
CA LEU A 30 -11.61 -3.21 -18.55
C LEU A 30 -11.99 -4.70 -18.41
N LYS A 31 -13.21 -4.98 -17.98
CA LYS A 31 -13.75 -6.35 -17.91
C LYS A 31 -13.87 -6.96 -19.30
N GLY A 32 -14.34 -6.19 -20.28
CA GLY A 32 -14.40 -6.62 -21.68
C GLY A 32 -13.03 -6.99 -22.24
N LEU A 33 -12.01 -6.18 -21.98
CA LEU A 33 -10.62 -6.47 -22.36
C LEU A 33 -10.09 -7.74 -21.69
N ALA A 34 -10.37 -7.94 -20.40
CA ALA A 34 -9.94 -9.13 -19.68
C ALA A 34 -10.59 -10.42 -20.19
N ASN A 35 -11.77 -10.32 -20.79
CA ASN A 35 -12.43 -11.48 -21.44
C ASN A 35 -11.95 -11.71 -22.87
N ALA A 36 -11.51 -10.67 -23.58
CA ALA A 36 -11.11 -10.73 -24.99
C ALA A 36 -9.63 -11.12 -25.17
N LEU A 37 -8.77 -10.80 -24.20
CA LEU A 37 -7.33 -11.01 -24.32
C LEU A 37 -6.86 -12.23 -23.53
N PRO A 38 -6.02 -13.11 -24.08
CA PRO A 38 -5.48 -14.29 -23.40
C PRO A 38 -4.30 -13.91 -22.49
N VAL A 39 -4.50 -12.92 -21.61
CA VAL A 39 -3.48 -12.40 -20.68
C VAL A 39 -4.03 -12.33 -19.28
N THR A 40 -3.16 -12.32 -18.29
CA THR A 40 -3.55 -12.09 -16.90
C THR A 40 -3.69 -10.58 -16.65
N PHE A 41 -4.80 -10.18 -16.04
CA PHE A 41 -5.00 -8.80 -15.57
C PHE A 41 -4.79 -8.73 -14.07
N MET A 42 -4.02 -7.74 -13.61
CA MET A 42 -3.84 -7.40 -12.20
C MET A 42 -4.38 -5.99 -11.96
N TYR A 43 -5.42 -5.90 -11.16
CA TYR A 43 -6.06 -4.64 -10.79
C TYR A 43 -5.59 -4.23 -9.40
N ILE A 44 -4.99 -3.04 -9.30
CA ILE A 44 -4.45 -2.51 -8.04
C ILE A 44 -5.21 -1.24 -7.66
N GLY A 45 -5.50 -1.07 -6.38
CA GLY A 45 -6.14 0.12 -5.85
C GLY A 45 -6.61 -0.06 -4.41
N VAL A 46 -6.87 1.06 -3.76
CA VAL A 46 -7.35 1.10 -2.38
C VAL A 46 -8.88 0.98 -2.36
N GLY A 47 -9.40 0.08 -1.52
CA GLY A 47 -10.85 -0.05 -1.32
C GLY A 47 -11.63 -0.47 -2.56
N LEU A 48 -11.06 -1.25 -3.49
CA LEU A 48 -11.72 -1.62 -4.75
C LEU A 48 -13.01 -2.40 -4.53
N LEU A 49 -13.14 -3.11 -3.42
CA LEU A 49 -14.36 -3.86 -3.08
C LEU A 49 -15.47 -2.91 -2.62
N GLU A 50 -15.15 -1.99 -1.75
CA GLU A 50 -16.06 -0.98 -1.20
C GLU A 50 -16.49 0.01 -2.30
N ARG A 51 -15.63 0.27 -3.26
CA ARG A 51 -15.86 1.17 -4.41
C ARG A 51 -16.66 0.54 -5.55
N ARG A 52 -17.17 -0.67 -5.37
CA ARG A 52 -18.02 -1.36 -6.35
C ARG A 52 -17.36 -1.63 -7.71
N PHE A 53 -16.04 -1.65 -7.82
CA PHE A 53 -15.35 -2.01 -9.06
C PHE A 53 -15.82 -3.38 -9.60
N PHE A 54 -16.12 -4.32 -8.70
CA PHE A 54 -16.61 -5.66 -9.04
C PHE A 54 -18.13 -5.79 -9.02
N THR A 55 -18.88 -4.76 -8.59
CA THR A 55 -20.34 -4.77 -8.59
C THR A 55 -20.88 -3.97 -9.77
N GLU A 56 -21.60 -4.60 -10.64
CA GLU A 56 -22.39 -3.90 -11.65
C GLU A 56 -23.72 -3.45 -11.04
N GLY A 57 -24.18 -2.29 -11.48
CA GLY A 57 -25.34 -1.54 -11.03
C GLY A 57 -26.52 -2.32 -10.48
N ASN A 58 -27.28 -1.64 -9.67
CA ASN A 58 -28.39 -2.06 -8.82
C ASN A 58 -29.64 -2.61 -9.60
N ASP A 59 -29.43 -3.23 -10.75
CA ASP A 59 -30.52 -3.85 -11.51
C ASP A 59 -30.79 -5.29 -11.04
N ARG A 60 -31.94 -5.49 -10.43
CA ARG A 60 -32.48 -6.76 -9.96
C ARG A 60 -32.83 -7.74 -11.10
N GLY A 61 -32.09 -7.70 -12.22
CA GLY A 61 -32.30 -8.56 -13.38
C GLY A 61 -31.13 -9.51 -13.66
N SER A 62 -31.17 -10.23 -14.77
CA SER A 62 -30.22 -11.26 -15.24
C SER A 62 -28.72 -10.89 -15.20
N LYS A 63 -28.38 -9.62 -15.02
CA LYS A 63 -27.02 -9.08 -14.86
C LYS A 63 -26.33 -9.50 -13.55
N GLY A 64 -27.06 -9.91 -12.53
CA GLY A 64 -26.49 -10.43 -11.28
C GLY A 64 -25.67 -11.72 -11.45
N LEU A 65 -25.93 -12.48 -12.50
CA LEU A 65 -25.20 -13.70 -12.83
C LEU A 65 -23.82 -13.40 -13.43
N GLU A 66 -23.69 -12.34 -14.22
CA GLU A 66 -22.40 -11.92 -14.83
C GLU A 66 -21.44 -11.37 -13.79
N VAL A 67 -21.94 -10.61 -12.80
CA VAL A 67 -21.15 -10.14 -11.66
C VAL A 67 -20.61 -11.30 -10.83
N ALA A 68 -21.43 -12.31 -10.58
CA ALA A 68 -21.00 -13.51 -9.87
C ALA A 68 -19.93 -14.29 -10.66
N GLN A 69 -19.94 -14.23 -11.98
CA GLN A 69 -18.92 -14.90 -12.81
C GLN A 69 -17.57 -14.20 -12.74
N MET A 70 -17.52 -12.86 -12.75
CA MET A 70 -16.25 -12.14 -12.62
C MET A 70 -15.63 -12.30 -11.22
N ALA A 71 -16.43 -12.18 -10.19
CA ALA A 71 -15.96 -12.41 -8.81
C ALA A 71 -15.37 -13.82 -8.62
N ARG A 72 -15.89 -14.83 -9.32
CA ARG A 72 -15.37 -16.20 -9.29
C ARG A 72 -14.06 -16.39 -10.06
N ARG A 73 -13.75 -15.51 -11.01
CA ARG A 73 -12.52 -15.56 -11.83
C ARG A 73 -11.40 -14.68 -11.27
N THR A 74 -11.68 -13.89 -10.23
CA THR A 74 -10.72 -12.96 -9.65
C THR A 74 -10.21 -13.49 -8.33
N THR A 75 -8.90 -13.66 -8.21
CA THR A 75 -8.23 -13.95 -6.95
C THR A 75 -7.92 -12.65 -6.24
N ARG A 76 -8.36 -12.52 -5.00
CA ARG A 76 -8.09 -11.37 -4.15
C ARG A 76 -6.76 -11.53 -3.45
N CYS A 77 -5.92 -10.51 -3.54
CA CYS A 77 -4.63 -10.45 -2.85
C CYS A 77 -4.64 -9.21 -1.92
N PRO A 78 -5.20 -9.30 -0.70
CA PRO A 78 -5.24 -8.17 0.21
C PRO A 78 -3.82 -7.85 0.70
N VAL A 79 -3.43 -6.57 0.60
CA VAL A 79 -2.21 -6.04 1.21
C VAL A 79 -2.62 -5.29 2.47
N ALA A 80 -2.49 -5.94 3.62
CA ALA A 80 -2.82 -5.37 4.92
C ALA A 80 -1.58 -4.66 5.52
N PRO A 81 -1.78 -3.64 6.38
CA PRO A 81 -0.69 -3.11 7.20
C PRO A 81 -0.05 -4.22 8.05
N PHE A 82 1.22 -4.04 8.40
CA PHE A 82 1.88 -4.90 9.37
C PHE A 82 1.16 -4.82 10.72
N THR A 83 1.32 -5.86 11.54
CA THR A 83 0.72 -5.92 12.89
C THR A 83 1.77 -6.37 13.90
N LEU A 84 1.65 -5.88 15.13
CA LEU A 84 2.46 -6.36 16.26
C LEU A 84 1.66 -7.30 17.19
N SER A 85 0.43 -7.64 16.86
CA SER A 85 -0.44 -8.46 17.70
C SER A 85 -0.03 -9.94 17.78
N THR A 86 0.84 -10.37 16.87
CA THR A 86 1.37 -11.74 16.85
C THR A 86 2.88 -11.72 16.71
N ASP A 87 3.56 -12.77 17.21
CA ASP A 87 5.01 -12.92 17.08
C ASP A 87 5.45 -12.97 15.61
N ALA A 88 4.66 -13.58 14.75
CA ALA A 88 4.93 -13.61 13.32
C ALA A 88 4.85 -12.22 12.69
N GLY A 89 3.84 -11.43 13.07
CA GLY A 89 3.68 -10.05 12.61
C GLY A 89 4.80 -9.14 13.09
N PHE A 90 5.19 -9.27 14.38
CA PHE A 90 6.34 -8.53 14.90
C PHE A 90 7.65 -8.89 14.18
N ARG A 91 7.92 -10.17 13.95
CA ARG A 91 9.09 -10.60 13.17
C ARG A 91 9.07 -10.04 11.76
N ALA A 92 7.96 -10.15 11.05
CA ALA A 92 7.82 -9.58 9.69
C ALA A 92 8.07 -8.07 9.65
N TRP A 93 7.62 -7.34 10.68
CA TRP A 93 7.90 -5.91 10.81
C TRP A 93 9.40 -5.62 11.01
N VAL A 94 10.06 -6.37 11.91
CA VAL A 94 11.50 -6.23 12.16
C VAL A 94 12.31 -6.60 10.90
N ASP A 95 11.93 -7.65 10.19
CA ASP A 95 12.58 -8.07 8.93
C ASP A 95 12.47 -6.98 7.85
N LEU A 96 11.30 -6.34 7.73
CA LEU A 96 11.13 -5.18 6.85
C LEU A 96 12.09 -4.04 7.24
N LEU A 97 12.15 -3.69 8.53
CA LEU A 97 13.05 -2.63 9.01
C LEU A 97 14.52 -2.97 8.75
N ALA A 98 14.93 -4.22 8.94
CA ALA A 98 16.28 -4.68 8.64
C ALA A 98 16.59 -4.58 7.14
N ALA A 99 15.62 -4.91 6.27
CA ALA A 99 15.78 -4.76 4.83
C ALA A 99 15.91 -3.29 4.41
N LEU A 100 15.08 -2.39 4.94
CA LEU A 100 15.16 -0.96 4.67
C LEU A 100 16.45 -0.36 5.21
N GLN A 101 16.87 -0.75 6.41
CA GLN A 101 18.11 -0.31 7.02
C GLN A 101 19.35 -0.61 6.15
N SER A 102 19.37 -1.74 5.45
CA SER A 102 20.45 -2.08 4.51
C SER A 102 20.57 -1.13 3.32
N GLN A 103 19.56 -0.30 3.07
CA GLN A 103 19.53 0.70 2.00
C GLN A 103 19.85 2.13 2.50
N LEU A 104 19.99 2.33 3.82
CA LEU A 104 20.31 3.63 4.37
C LEU A 104 21.78 3.99 4.10
N LEU A 105 21.99 5.19 3.60
CA LEU A 105 23.32 5.74 3.27
C LEU A 105 23.72 6.88 4.22
N LEU A 106 23.52 6.68 5.53
CA LEU A 106 23.92 7.63 6.56
C LEU A 106 25.27 7.21 7.16
N ALA A 107 26.21 8.14 7.27
CA ALA A 107 27.60 7.85 7.61
C ALA A 107 27.78 7.29 9.03
N ASP A 108 27.01 7.80 9.99
CA ASP A 108 27.12 7.43 11.41
C ASP A 108 25.97 6.54 11.89
N ALA A 109 25.16 5.98 10.96
CA ALA A 109 24.06 5.10 11.32
C ALA A 109 24.57 3.71 11.73
N PRO A 110 24.28 3.23 12.96
CA PRO A 110 24.62 1.89 13.36
C PRO A 110 23.81 0.84 12.59
N PRO A 111 24.34 -0.41 12.46
CA PRO A 111 23.70 -1.45 11.63
C PRO A 111 22.33 -1.91 12.11
N ASP A 112 21.87 -1.49 13.27
CA ASP A 112 20.57 -1.82 13.86
C ASP A 112 19.68 -0.59 14.10
N VAL A 113 19.99 0.55 13.45
CA VAL A 113 19.36 1.86 13.70
C VAL A 113 17.83 1.83 13.59
N LEU A 114 17.24 1.18 12.59
CA LEU A 114 15.78 1.13 12.45
C LEU A 114 15.14 0.09 13.37
N THR A 115 15.79 -1.05 13.56
CA THR A 115 15.24 -2.12 14.39
C THR A 115 15.20 -1.74 15.87
N ARG A 116 16.11 -0.89 16.36
CA ARG A 116 16.04 -0.29 17.70
C ARG A 116 14.77 0.53 17.91
N HIS A 117 14.31 1.24 16.88
CA HIS A 117 13.12 2.08 16.90
C HIS A 117 11.84 1.36 16.43
N ALA A 118 11.86 0.02 16.32
CA ALA A 118 10.78 -0.76 15.70
C ALA A 118 9.38 -0.44 16.25
N ARG A 119 9.23 -0.31 17.57
CA ARG A 119 7.93 -0.01 18.20
C ARG A 119 7.49 1.42 17.94
N GLU A 120 8.42 2.37 18.00
CA GLU A 120 8.14 3.80 17.73
C GLU A 120 7.75 4.00 16.26
N LEU A 121 8.51 3.43 15.33
CA LEU A 121 8.19 3.48 13.91
C LEU A 121 6.83 2.84 13.62
N PHE A 122 6.51 1.71 14.26
CA PHE A 122 5.20 1.09 14.12
C PHE A 122 4.08 2.00 14.66
N ARG A 123 4.25 2.55 15.86
CA ARG A 123 3.26 3.43 16.50
C ARG A 123 2.92 4.61 15.58
N ARG A 124 3.93 5.24 14.95
CA ARG A 124 3.77 6.41 14.10
C ARG A 124 3.21 6.11 12.72
N THR A 125 3.48 4.93 12.19
CA THR A 125 3.08 4.55 10.82
C THR A 125 1.91 3.57 10.77
N GLN A 126 1.49 3.05 11.93
CA GLN A 126 0.44 2.03 12.05
C GLN A 126 0.71 0.81 11.15
N GLY A 127 1.99 0.46 10.98
CA GLY A 127 2.42 -0.66 10.14
C GLY A 127 2.22 -0.46 8.64
N ARG A 128 2.00 0.77 8.17
CA ARG A 128 1.82 1.10 6.75
C ARG A 128 3.17 1.39 6.09
N ILE A 129 3.50 0.67 5.04
CA ILE A 129 4.80 0.82 4.33
C ILE A 129 4.95 2.23 3.76
N GLY A 130 3.92 2.78 3.12
CA GLY A 130 3.98 4.13 2.55
C GLY A 130 4.27 5.20 3.60
N SER A 131 3.60 5.12 4.77
CA SER A 131 3.85 6.03 5.89
C SER A 131 5.26 5.83 6.47
N LEU A 132 5.76 4.59 6.53
CA LEU A 132 7.11 4.29 6.99
C LEU A 132 8.17 4.88 6.06
N THR A 133 8.04 4.68 4.76
CA THR A 133 9.02 5.23 3.79
C THR A 133 9.04 6.75 3.81
N GLY A 134 7.87 7.41 3.81
CA GLY A 134 7.80 8.86 3.93
C GLY A 134 8.41 9.40 5.23
N LEU A 135 8.17 8.73 6.36
CA LEU A 135 8.79 9.08 7.64
C LEU A 135 10.32 8.95 7.59
N LEU A 136 10.83 7.85 7.01
CA LEU A 136 12.27 7.60 6.89
C LEU A 136 12.94 8.57 5.91
N GLU A 137 12.30 8.89 4.78
CA GLU A 137 12.80 9.90 3.84
C GLU A 137 12.98 11.25 4.52
N HIS A 138 11.97 11.68 5.30
CA HIS A 138 12.05 12.93 6.05
C HIS A 138 13.12 12.86 7.16
N ALA A 139 13.21 11.75 7.88
CA ALA A 139 14.24 11.55 8.91
C ALA A 139 15.65 11.58 8.30
N CYS A 140 15.88 10.94 7.18
CA CYS A 140 17.15 10.97 6.47
C CYS A 140 17.50 12.40 6.00
N HIS A 141 16.52 13.12 5.45
CA HIS A 141 16.72 14.53 5.06
C HIS A 141 17.16 15.39 6.24
N ILE A 142 16.52 15.25 7.40
CA ILE A 142 16.92 15.96 8.63
C ILE A 142 18.31 15.53 9.07
N ALA A 143 18.59 14.23 9.10
CA ALA A 143 19.91 13.71 9.53
C ALA A 143 21.07 14.27 8.70
N VAL A 144 20.90 14.33 7.38
CA VAL A 144 21.90 14.89 6.46
C VAL A 144 22.01 16.41 6.61
N THR A 145 20.88 17.13 6.64
CA THR A 145 20.90 18.61 6.71
C THR A 145 21.40 19.15 8.03
N THR A 146 21.25 18.41 9.11
CA THR A 146 21.78 18.75 10.45
C THR A 146 23.21 18.27 10.68
N GLY A 147 23.76 17.42 9.78
CA GLY A 147 25.05 16.79 9.94
C GLY A 147 25.12 15.71 11.02
N ILE A 148 23.97 15.23 11.52
CA ILE A 148 23.88 14.15 12.52
C ILE A 148 24.23 12.80 11.90
N GLU A 149 23.91 12.61 10.59
CA GLU A 149 24.18 11.41 9.80
C GLU A 149 23.71 10.10 10.46
N ASN A 150 22.65 10.18 11.29
CA ASN A 150 22.09 9.06 12.03
C ASN A 150 20.60 9.26 12.30
N ILE A 151 19.84 8.16 12.41
CA ILE A 151 18.43 8.18 12.83
C ILE A 151 18.36 8.06 14.36
N THR A 152 18.39 9.20 15.04
CA THR A 152 18.26 9.28 16.50
C THR A 152 16.79 9.52 16.90
N THR A 153 16.50 9.41 18.21
CA THR A 153 15.17 9.76 18.74
C THR A 153 14.83 11.23 18.45
N GLU A 154 15.81 12.13 18.52
CA GLU A 154 15.66 13.56 18.22
C GLU A 154 15.30 13.76 16.74
N VAL A 155 16.03 13.12 15.82
CA VAL A 155 15.73 13.16 14.38
C VAL A 155 14.35 12.61 14.10
N LEU A 156 13.97 11.49 14.70
CA LEU A 156 12.62 10.94 14.57
C LEU A 156 11.57 11.90 15.14
N SER A 157 11.83 12.58 16.25
CA SER A 157 10.86 13.53 16.82
C SER A 157 10.60 14.74 15.92
N MET A 158 11.61 15.18 15.16
CA MET A 158 11.49 16.26 14.17
C MET A 158 10.88 15.80 12.83
N SER A 159 10.86 14.50 12.56
CA SER A 159 10.30 13.96 11.33
C SER A 159 8.78 13.91 11.41
N VAL A 160 8.13 13.98 10.25
CA VAL A 160 6.67 13.87 10.14
C VAL A 160 6.34 12.68 9.24
N ALA A 161 5.42 11.83 9.70
CA ALA A 161 4.77 10.84 8.84
C ALA A 161 3.64 11.52 8.04
N ASP A 162 2.82 10.75 7.33
CA ASP A 162 1.64 11.31 6.69
C ASP A 162 0.56 11.71 7.74
N ASN A 163 -0.26 12.71 7.39
CA ASN A 163 -1.29 13.27 8.29
C ASN A 163 -2.28 12.20 8.81
N ALA A 164 -2.60 11.19 8.02
CA ALA A 164 -3.56 10.15 8.41
C ALA A 164 -2.98 9.23 9.51
N SER A 165 -1.70 8.90 9.39
CA SER A 165 -0.99 8.06 10.37
C SER A 165 -0.70 8.82 11.66
N GLU A 166 -0.31 10.08 11.60
CA GLU A 166 -0.08 10.94 12.78
C GLU A 166 -1.37 11.17 13.58
N THR A 167 -2.50 11.42 12.91
CA THR A 167 -3.80 11.56 13.55
C THR A 167 -4.24 10.27 14.25
N SER A 168 -4.02 9.12 13.60
CA SER A 168 -4.33 7.80 14.17
C SER A 168 -3.44 7.47 15.38
N ALA A 169 -2.17 7.86 15.34
CA ALA A 169 -1.22 7.65 16.43
C ALA A 169 -1.59 8.49 17.66
N ALA A 170 -2.03 9.73 17.47
CA ALA A 170 -2.47 10.63 18.54
C ALA A 170 -3.76 10.14 19.25
N ALA A 171 -4.63 9.42 18.56
CA ALA A 171 -5.87 8.88 19.13
C ALA A 171 -5.66 7.64 20.02
N VAL A 172 -4.48 7.01 19.98
CA VAL A 172 -4.14 5.78 20.73
C VAL A 172 -3.21 6.07 21.92
N SER A 173 -2.76 7.31 22.08
CA SER A 173 -1.90 7.78 23.19
C SER A 173 -2.73 8.26 24.35
#